data_4b75d8b3a4e88aff05cf2b7059d3dc16
#
_entry.id   4b75d8b3a4e88aff05cf2b7059d3dc16
#
_cell.length_a   1.000
_cell.length_b   1.000
_cell.length_c   1.000
_cell.angle_alpha   90.00
_cell.angle_beta   90.00
_cell.angle_gamma   90.00
#
_symmetry.space_group_name_H-M   'P 1'
#
loop_
_entity.id
_entity.type
_entity.pdbx_description
1 polymer ?
#
loop_
_entity_poly.entity_id
_entity_poly.type
_entity_poly.pdbx_seq_one_letter_code
_entity_poly.pdbx_strand_id
1 'polypeptide(L)'
;ATSNKCFNNAGTTYFMPQSYDGDYVGHTISVVGWNDNLSRYRFSNGTGVLPQNNGAWLVRNSWGDNNTMGGYFWLSYEDKYIFGEKYSPNFTIDEVTEITDDMTLLQDERYGATYSFNYVDSNDITFINCFDFGENSRTLDKVLFETKSNGADYEIYYIPVRDGVPSNDESEWKSVASGKVAYSGYQSVDANGFVAPLGRGAVGVRIKTNSEESSQLGVGEWLTSATKMTFLNDSSYGNSYIKYDGTTCELLDWYKTERDDMLGGTFVIKAVALKNDKILNGDVDLDGDIAVKDATLVQKYIVKLEQLDNTQLCNADCDGDGDITVADATKIQKIVVGIN
;
A
#
# COMPACT_ATOMS: atom_id res chain seq x y z
N ALA A 1 25.89 6.97 -0.25
CA ALA A 1 26.68 8.12 0.19
C ALA A 1 27.66 8.55 -0.91
N THR A 2 27.91 9.84 -1.08
CA THR A 2 28.80 10.36 -2.12
C THR A 2 29.83 11.34 -1.55
N SER A 3 31.03 11.29 -2.12
CA SER A 3 32.07 12.28 -1.95
C SER A 3 32.77 12.51 -3.29
N ASN A 4 33.05 13.74 -3.64
CA ASN A 4 33.75 14.07 -4.90
C ASN A 4 35.14 13.42 -5.01
N LYS A 5 35.80 13.17 -3.88
CA LYS A 5 37.10 12.47 -3.85
C LYS A 5 37.04 11.01 -4.31
N CYS A 6 35.86 10.40 -4.23
CA CYS A 6 35.62 9.01 -4.58
C CYS A 6 35.26 8.81 -6.06
N PHE A 7 35.02 9.90 -6.82
CA PHE A 7 34.94 9.84 -8.28
C PHE A 7 36.31 9.85 -8.92
N ASN A 8 36.45 9.19 -10.08
CA ASN A 8 37.60 9.42 -10.94
C ASN A 8 37.49 10.81 -11.57
N ASN A 9 38.59 11.30 -12.17
CA ASN A 9 38.66 12.65 -12.75
C ASN A 9 37.63 12.89 -13.87
N ALA A 10 37.19 11.84 -14.55
CA ALA A 10 36.18 11.92 -15.62
C ALA A 10 34.74 11.84 -15.10
N GLY A 11 34.52 11.62 -13.81
CA GLY A 11 33.19 11.43 -13.23
C GLY A 11 32.43 10.18 -13.73
N THR A 12 33.17 9.19 -14.22
CA THR A 12 32.57 7.98 -14.86
C THR A 12 32.67 6.71 -14.02
N THR A 13 33.49 6.73 -12.97
CA THR A 13 33.60 5.63 -12.01
C THR A 13 33.64 6.16 -10.60
N TYR A 14 33.04 5.44 -9.69
CA TYR A 14 32.93 5.77 -8.26
C TYR A 14 33.34 4.58 -7.39
N PHE A 15 34.19 4.85 -6.40
CA PHE A 15 34.53 3.89 -5.37
C PHE A 15 34.88 4.59 -4.07
N MET A 16 34.17 4.30 -3.00
CA MET A 16 34.49 4.71 -1.64
C MET A 16 35.04 3.52 -0.86
N PRO A 17 36.34 3.51 -0.53
CA PRO A 17 36.95 2.40 0.21
C PRO A 17 36.45 2.35 1.64
N GLN A 18 36.51 1.16 2.28
CA GLN A 18 36.12 0.97 3.67
C GLN A 18 36.89 1.89 4.63
N SER A 19 38.13 2.19 4.33
CA SER A 19 39.01 3.07 5.11
C SER A 19 38.73 4.58 4.94
N TYR A 20 37.77 4.96 4.08
CA TYR A 20 37.47 6.38 3.87
C TYR A 20 36.75 6.95 5.09
N ASP A 21 37.33 8.01 5.69
CA ASP A 21 36.84 8.71 6.90
C ASP A 21 36.49 10.19 6.65
N GLY A 22 36.56 10.62 5.36
CA GLY A 22 36.23 11.99 4.99
C GLY A 22 34.72 12.24 4.87
N ASP A 23 34.39 13.49 4.61
CA ASP A 23 33.00 13.94 4.46
C ASP A 23 32.32 13.25 3.28
N TYR A 24 31.05 12.89 3.47
CA TYR A 24 30.15 12.35 2.47
C TYR A 24 28.71 12.79 2.72
N VAL A 25 27.88 12.75 1.70
CA VAL A 25 26.43 12.99 1.80
C VAL A 25 25.67 11.76 1.34
N GLY A 26 24.49 11.51 1.95
CA GLY A 26 23.56 10.50 1.48
C GLY A 26 23.09 10.83 0.06
N HIS A 27 23.01 9.81 -0.81
CA HIS A 27 22.59 9.98 -2.19
C HIS A 27 21.89 8.74 -2.70
N THR A 28 20.73 8.93 -3.35
CA THR A 28 19.97 7.87 -3.99
C THR A 28 20.33 7.78 -5.45
N ILE A 29 20.48 6.57 -5.94
CA ILE A 29 20.87 6.24 -7.31
C ILE A 29 20.05 5.05 -7.81
N SER A 30 19.96 4.88 -9.13
CA SER A 30 19.30 3.71 -9.72
C SER A 30 20.35 2.80 -10.35
N VAL A 31 20.41 1.53 -9.91
CA VAL A 31 21.21 0.50 -10.56
C VAL A 31 20.44 0.00 -11.78
N VAL A 32 21.05 0.10 -12.95
CA VAL A 32 20.42 -0.23 -14.24
C VAL A 32 21.17 -1.33 -15.02
N GLY A 33 22.27 -1.82 -14.48
CA GLY A 33 23.05 -2.88 -15.09
C GLY A 33 24.31 -3.22 -14.29
N TRP A 34 25.14 -4.08 -14.84
CA TRP A 34 26.41 -4.49 -14.23
C TRP A 34 27.42 -4.94 -15.27
N ASN A 35 28.70 -5.01 -14.86
CA ASN A 35 29.78 -5.58 -15.64
C ASN A 35 30.83 -6.21 -14.72
N ASP A 36 30.85 -7.55 -14.63
CA ASP A 36 31.73 -8.31 -13.74
C ASP A 36 33.21 -8.19 -14.11
N ASN A 37 33.49 -7.86 -15.38
CA ASN A 37 34.84 -7.75 -15.91
C ASN A 37 35.39 -6.30 -15.96
N LEU A 38 34.63 -5.31 -15.46
CA LEU A 38 35.09 -3.94 -15.45
C LEU A 38 36.36 -3.82 -14.59
N SER A 39 37.45 -3.40 -15.22
CA SER A 39 38.76 -3.35 -14.56
C SER A 39 38.78 -2.44 -13.33
N ARG A 40 39.23 -2.95 -12.20
CA ARG A 40 39.43 -2.22 -10.95
C ARG A 40 40.30 -0.97 -11.09
N TYR A 41 41.22 -0.96 -12.05
CA TYR A 41 42.11 0.19 -12.31
C TYR A 41 41.37 1.42 -12.85
N ARG A 42 40.16 1.27 -13.33
CA ARG A 42 39.33 2.43 -13.74
C ARG A 42 38.84 3.27 -12.58
N PHE A 43 38.90 2.73 -11.36
CA PHE A 43 38.45 3.38 -10.11
C PHE A 43 39.55 4.22 -9.44
N SER A 44 40.61 4.53 -10.13
CA SER A 44 41.63 5.48 -9.63
C SER A 44 40.98 6.83 -9.35
N ASN A 45 40.97 7.27 -8.12
CA ASN A 45 40.33 8.47 -7.63
C ASN A 45 41.18 9.19 -6.57
N GLY A 46 40.63 10.26 -5.99
CA GLY A 46 41.36 11.10 -5.02
C GLY A 46 41.63 10.44 -3.66
N THR A 47 41.16 9.22 -3.42
CA THR A 47 41.45 8.46 -2.19
C THR A 47 42.81 7.73 -2.28
N GLY A 48 43.29 7.49 -3.50
CA GLY A 48 44.51 6.69 -3.73
C GLY A 48 44.35 5.19 -3.51
N VAL A 49 43.12 4.74 -3.21
CA VAL A 49 42.79 3.33 -2.96
C VAL A 49 41.98 2.76 -4.12
N LEU A 50 42.30 1.54 -4.53
CA LEU A 50 41.60 0.82 -5.60
C LEU A 50 40.78 -0.32 -4.98
N PRO A 51 39.64 -0.73 -5.62
CA PRO A 51 38.96 -1.98 -5.28
C PRO A 51 39.91 -3.18 -5.37
N GLN A 52 39.66 -4.23 -4.63
CA GLN A 52 40.47 -5.45 -4.67
C GLN A 52 40.21 -6.25 -5.94
N ASN A 53 38.93 -6.30 -6.40
CA ASN A 53 38.51 -7.08 -7.56
C ASN A 53 37.94 -6.19 -8.66
N ASN A 54 37.81 -6.78 -9.85
CA ASN A 54 37.03 -6.21 -10.95
C ASN A 54 35.54 -6.32 -10.65
N GLY A 55 34.75 -5.53 -11.37
CA GLY A 55 33.32 -5.58 -11.33
C GLY A 55 32.67 -4.30 -10.81
N ALA A 56 31.55 -3.95 -11.39
CA ALA A 56 30.82 -2.76 -11.05
C ALA A 56 29.36 -2.79 -11.49
N TRP A 57 28.54 -2.04 -10.77
CA TRP A 57 27.20 -1.68 -11.13
C TRP A 57 27.17 -0.50 -12.09
N LEU A 58 26.38 -0.58 -13.17
CA LEU A 58 26.04 0.59 -13.96
C LEU A 58 24.91 1.33 -13.27
N VAL A 59 25.15 2.60 -13.00
CA VAL A 59 24.25 3.43 -12.19
C VAL A 59 23.78 4.64 -12.98
N ARG A 60 22.49 4.93 -12.94
CA ARG A 60 21.91 6.19 -13.38
C ARG A 60 21.87 7.18 -12.21
N ASN A 61 22.46 8.35 -12.41
CA ASN A 61 22.43 9.45 -11.45
C ASN A 61 21.24 10.38 -11.71
N SER A 62 20.82 11.13 -10.70
CA SER A 62 19.76 12.14 -10.77
C SER A 62 20.23 13.55 -11.14
N TRP A 63 21.52 13.72 -11.48
CA TRP A 63 22.13 15.05 -11.76
C TRP A 63 22.11 15.46 -13.23
N GLY A 64 21.28 14.84 -14.06
CA GLY A 64 21.24 15.08 -15.50
C GLY A 64 22.42 14.46 -16.23
N ASP A 65 22.70 14.95 -17.43
CA ASP A 65 23.68 14.37 -18.37
C ASP A 65 25.08 15.02 -18.26
N ASN A 66 25.50 15.43 -17.06
CA ASN A 66 26.66 16.26 -16.82
C ASN A 66 28.02 15.57 -16.94
N ASN A 67 28.06 14.28 -17.30
CA ASN A 67 29.30 13.55 -17.51
C ASN A 67 29.38 12.94 -18.93
N THR A 68 30.52 12.40 -19.30
CA THR A 68 30.75 11.79 -20.62
C THR A 68 29.97 10.50 -20.86
N MET A 69 29.24 9.99 -19.87
CA MET A 69 28.37 8.81 -19.95
C MET A 69 26.88 9.18 -19.92
N GLY A 70 26.50 10.44 -20.19
CA GLY A 70 25.10 10.85 -20.23
C GLY A 70 24.37 10.68 -18.90
N GLY A 71 25.03 11.01 -17.79
CA GLY A 71 24.48 10.90 -16.44
C GLY A 71 24.60 9.51 -15.82
N TYR A 72 25.28 8.57 -16.46
CA TYR A 72 25.60 7.27 -15.89
C TYR A 72 27.02 7.25 -15.34
N PHE A 73 27.30 6.32 -14.43
CA PHE A 73 28.62 6.00 -13.96
C PHE A 73 28.72 4.55 -13.49
N TRP A 74 29.92 4.04 -13.35
CA TRP A 74 30.17 2.72 -12.79
C TRP A 74 30.50 2.83 -11.30
N LEU A 75 29.76 2.10 -10.48
CA LEU A 75 29.95 2.00 -9.04
C LEU A 75 30.58 0.64 -8.72
N SER A 76 31.76 0.65 -8.08
CA SER A 76 32.43 -0.60 -7.70
C SER A 76 31.51 -1.48 -6.85
N TYR A 77 31.56 -2.81 -7.06
CA TYR A 77 30.91 -3.79 -6.18
C TYR A 77 31.41 -3.70 -4.73
N GLU A 78 32.61 -3.20 -4.52
CA GLU A 78 33.27 -3.07 -3.22
C GLU A 78 33.06 -1.70 -2.57
N ASP A 79 32.13 -0.89 -3.06
CA ASP A 79 31.81 0.40 -2.45
C ASP A 79 31.33 0.24 -1.01
N LYS A 80 31.80 1.13 -0.12
CA LYS A 80 31.57 1.06 1.32
C LYS A 80 30.09 1.03 1.72
N TYR A 81 29.23 1.69 0.96
CA TYR A 81 27.84 1.92 1.35
C TYR A 81 26.80 1.30 0.41
N ILE A 82 27.21 0.72 -0.72
CA ILE A 82 26.26 0.04 -1.59
C ILE A 82 25.76 -1.24 -0.91
N PHE A 83 24.45 -1.44 -0.89
CA PHE A 83 23.79 -2.59 -0.25
C PHE A 83 24.15 -2.83 1.23
N GLY A 84 24.64 -1.80 1.93
CA GLY A 84 24.90 -1.88 3.36
C GLY A 84 23.61 -1.85 4.18
N GLU A 85 23.41 -2.82 5.07
CA GLU A 85 22.19 -3.01 5.86
C GLU A 85 21.75 -1.75 6.64
N LYS A 86 22.68 -0.90 7.02
CA LYS A 86 22.39 0.24 7.90
C LYS A 86 22.01 1.55 7.18
N TYR A 87 22.39 1.74 5.91
CA TYR A 87 22.35 3.06 5.29
C TYR A 87 21.74 3.11 3.89
N SER A 88 21.34 1.98 3.33
CA SER A 88 20.88 1.91 1.94
C SER A 88 19.66 1.01 1.84
N PRO A 89 18.44 1.53 2.04
CA PRO A 89 17.27 0.79 1.62
C PRO A 89 17.39 0.57 0.10
N ASN A 90 17.27 -0.67 -0.31
CA ASN A 90 17.27 -1.04 -1.72
C ASN A 90 15.85 -1.29 -2.15
N PHE A 91 15.47 -0.75 -3.29
CA PHE A 91 14.16 -0.97 -3.89
C PHE A 91 14.36 -1.70 -5.22
N THR A 92 13.58 -2.73 -5.45
CA THR A 92 13.41 -3.36 -6.75
C THR A 92 12.01 -3.08 -7.25
N ILE A 93 11.85 -3.02 -8.58
CA ILE A 93 10.53 -3.01 -9.20
C ILE A 93 10.34 -4.42 -9.75
N ASP A 94 9.49 -5.20 -9.12
CA ASP A 94 9.29 -6.59 -9.46
C ASP A 94 8.23 -6.74 -10.56
N GLU A 95 7.23 -5.85 -10.58
CA GLU A 95 6.13 -5.89 -11.53
C GLU A 95 5.70 -4.48 -11.95
N VAL A 96 5.35 -4.33 -13.22
CA VAL A 96 4.66 -3.16 -13.76
C VAL A 96 3.40 -3.63 -14.46
N THR A 97 2.24 -3.21 -13.97
CA THR A 97 0.95 -3.55 -14.57
C THR A 97 0.40 -2.36 -15.33
N GLU A 98 -0.04 -2.58 -16.56
CA GLU A 98 -0.73 -1.56 -17.35
C GLU A 98 -2.10 -1.28 -16.74
N ILE A 99 -2.42 0.00 -16.56
CA ILE A 99 -3.74 0.41 -16.08
C ILE A 99 -4.71 0.35 -17.27
N THR A 100 -5.79 -0.41 -17.11
CA THR A 100 -6.86 -0.54 -18.08
C THR A 100 -8.05 0.33 -17.70
N ASP A 101 -8.98 0.59 -18.64
CA ASP A 101 -10.13 1.48 -18.43
C ASP A 101 -11.13 0.95 -17.38
N ASP A 102 -11.10 -0.34 -17.11
CA ASP A 102 -11.90 -0.99 -16.08
C ASP A 102 -11.24 -0.99 -14.68
N MET A 103 -9.97 -0.60 -14.60
CA MET A 103 -9.26 -0.49 -13.33
C MET A 103 -9.50 0.86 -12.66
N THR A 104 -9.63 0.82 -11.34
CA THR A 104 -9.61 2.01 -10.48
C THR A 104 -8.63 1.77 -9.33
N LEU A 105 -7.68 2.68 -9.17
CA LEU A 105 -6.81 2.69 -8.00
C LEU A 105 -7.46 3.53 -6.90
N LEU A 106 -7.85 2.88 -5.81
CA LEU A 106 -8.34 3.52 -4.58
C LEU A 106 -7.14 3.78 -3.67
N GLN A 107 -6.86 5.03 -3.41
CA GLN A 107 -5.73 5.47 -2.58
C GLN A 107 -5.99 6.86 -2.01
N ASP A 108 -5.48 7.13 -0.82
CA ASP A 108 -5.52 8.45 -0.20
C ASP A 108 -4.17 9.18 -0.29
N GLU A 109 -3.06 8.44 -0.19
CA GLU A 109 -1.73 9.03 -0.32
C GLU A 109 -1.27 9.12 -1.79
N ARG A 110 -0.53 10.20 -2.12
CA ARG A 110 -0.03 10.48 -3.48
C ARG A 110 1.44 10.18 -3.67
N TYR A 111 2.21 10.18 -2.58
CA TYR A 111 3.68 10.18 -2.63
C TYR A 111 4.31 8.90 -2.07
N GLY A 112 3.51 7.90 -1.71
CA GLY A 112 3.99 6.69 -1.04
C GLY A 112 4.40 6.95 0.41
N ALA A 113 5.07 5.97 1.02
CA ALA A 113 5.49 6.09 2.41
C ALA A 113 6.60 7.11 2.58
N THR A 114 6.33 8.12 3.37
CA THR A 114 7.33 9.11 3.82
C THR A 114 7.83 8.78 5.22
N TYR A 115 7.13 7.89 5.93
CA TYR A 115 7.38 7.52 7.31
C TYR A 115 6.84 6.09 7.59
N SER A 116 7.30 5.46 8.68
CA SER A 116 6.73 4.19 9.16
C SER A 116 6.05 4.41 10.50
N PHE A 117 4.81 3.97 10.62
CA PHE A 117 4.11 3.94 11.89
C PHE A 117 4.69 2.81 12.76
N ASN A 118 5.29 3.17 13.88
CA ASN A 118 5.92 2.26 14.83
C ASN A 118 5.77 2.76 16.28
N TYR A 119 4.74 3.52 16.57
CA TYR A 119 4.57 4.19 17.86
C TYR A 119 3.84 3.35 18.89
N VAL A 120 3.17 2.28 18.46
CA VAL A 120 2.45 1.37 19.35
C VAL A 120 3.33 0.14 19.59
N ASP A 121 3.61 -0.15 20.85
CA ASP A 121 4.34 -1.36 21.25
C ASP A 121 3.38 -2.56 21.25
N SER A 122 3.04 -3.00 20.05
CA SER A 122 2.19 -4.18 19.81
C SER A 122 2.70 -4.95 18.60
N ASN A 123 2.67 -6.25 18.69
CA ASN A 123 3.04 -7.17 17.62
C ASN A 123 1.82 -7.67 16.80
N ASP A 124 0.64 -7.14 17.07
CA ASP A 124 -0.61 -7.44 16.35
C ASP A 124 -1.41 -6.15 16.20
N ILE A 125 -1.31 -5.52 15.03
CA ILE A 125 -1.97 -4.25 14.73
C ILE A 125 -2.70 -4.37 13.40
N THR A 126 -3.94 -3.87 13.34
CA THR A 126 -4.67 -3.66 12.08
C THR A 126 -4.64 -2.19 11.70
N PHE A 127 -4.11 -1.92 10.53
CA PHE A 127 -4.08 -0.63 9.88
C PHE A 127 -5.22 -0.57 8.88
N ILE A 128 -6.00 0.50 8.86
CA ILE A 128 -7.27 0.55 8.12
C ILE A 128 -7.34 1.84 7.33
N ASN A 129 -7.66 1.76 6.03
CA ASN A 129 -8.07 2.91 5.23
C ASN A 129 -9.49 2.71 4.70
N CYS A 130 -10.28 3.79 4.76
CA CYS A 130 -11.63 3.85 4.19
C CYS A 130 -11.57 4.31 2.74
N PHE A 131 -12.35 3.65 1.88
CA PHE A 131 -12.46 3.98 0.47
C PHE A 131 -13.92 4.10 0.06
N ASP A 132 -14.16 4.88 -1.00
CA ASP A 132 -15.44 4.89 -1.68
C ASP A 132 -15.38 3.91 -2.86
N PHE A 133 -16.11 2.81 -2.76
CA PHE A 133 -16.22 1.80 -3.83
C PHE A 133 -17.21 2.22 -4.92
N GLY A 134 -17.86 3.36 -4.77
CA GLY A 134 -18.75 3.97 -5.77
C GLY A 134 -20.14 3.35 -5.79
N GLU A 135 -20.89 3.68 -6.83
CA GLU A 135 -22.28 3.27 -7.01
C GLU A 135 -22.45 1.91 -7.73
N ASN A 136 -21.35 1.35 -8.22
CA ASN A 136 -21.34 0.03 -8.88
C ASN A 136 -20.42 -0.90 -8.10
N SER A 137 -20.89 -2.09 -7.79
CA SER A 137 -20.06 -3.11 -7.12
C SER A 137 -18.73 -3.28 -7.84
N ARG A 138 -17.64 -3.26 -7.09
CA ARG A 138 -16.29 -3.40 -7.62
C ARG A 138 -15.66 -4.66 -7.09
N THR A 139 -15.05 -5.41 -8.00
CA THR A 139 -14.25 -6.57 -7.63
C THR A 139 -12.86 -6.07 -7.23
N LEU A 140 -12.41 -6.38 -6.04
CA LEU A 140 -11.02 -6.14 -5.66
C LEU A 140 -10.13 -7.14 -6.40
N ASP A 141 -9.18 -6.61 -7.16
CA ASP A 141 -8.14 -7.38 -7.84
C ASP A 141 -6.94 -7.55 -6.92
N LYS A 142 -6.42 -6.43 -6.42
CA LYS A 142 -5.25 -6.43 -5.54
C LYS A 142 -5.41 -5.45 -4.38
N VAL A 143 -4.75 -5.76 -3.27
CA VAL A 143 -4.48 -4.82 -2.19
C VAL A 143 -2.98 -4.61 -2.11
N LEU A 144 -2.57 -3.34 -2.10
CA LEU A 144 -1.18 -2.95 -1.98
C LEU A 144 -0.97 -2.26 -0.63
N PHE A 145 0.12 -2.60 0.03
CA PHE A 145 0.51 -1.92 1.27
C PHE A 145 2.03 -1.90 1.43
N GLU A 146 2.57 -0.94 2.19
CA GLU A 146 3.99 -0.91 2.50
C GLU A 146 4.22 -1.22 3.97
N THR A 147 5.06 -2.23 4.25
CA THR A 147 5.44 -2.58 5.62
C THR A 147 6.96 -2.65 5.80
N LYS A 148 7.43 -2.37 7.00
CA LYS A 148 8.82 -2.57 7.41
C LYS A 148 9.03 -3.86 8.21
N SER A 149 7.96 -4.60 8.49
CA SER A 149 7.99 -5.83 9.29
C SER A 149 8.38 -7.03 8.43
N ASN A 150 9.64 -7.44 8.47
CA ASN A 150 10.13 -8.63 7.79
C ASN A 150 9.59 -9.91 8.41
N GLY A 151 9.18 -10.86 7.55
CA GLY A 151 8.73 -12.19 8.01
C GLY A 151 7.44 -12.16 8.82
N ALA A 152 6.73 -11.03 8.87
CA ALA A 152 5.45 -10.90 9.55
C ALA A 152 4.35 -11.68 8.80
N ASP A 153 3.37 -12.15 9.54
CA ASP A 153 2.14 -12.64 8.96
C ASP A 153 1.23 -11.45 8.67
N TYR A 154 0.50 -11.49 7.56
CA TYR A 154 -0.53 -10.50 7.23
C TYR A 154 -1.87 -11.14 7.01
N GLU A 155 -2.93 -10.41 7.37
CA GLU A 155 -4.32 -10.73 7.07
C GLU A 155 -4.99 -9.47 6.50
N ILE A 156 -5.65 -9.60 5.36
CA ILE A 156 -6.36 -8.50 4.70
C ILE A 156 -7.86 -8.71 4.87
N TYR A 157 -8.56 -7.65 5.27
CA TYR A 157 -10.00 -7.66 5.52
C TYR A 157 -10.69 -6.53 4.74
N TYR A 158 -11.87 -6.82 4.25
CA TYR A 158 -12.89 -5.80 4.03
C TYR A 158 -13.64 -5.58 5.34
N ILE A 159 -13.80 -4.32 5.73
CA ILE A 159 -14.43 -3.91 6.99
C ILE A 159 -15.61 -3.01 6.66
N PRO A 160 -16.84 -3.35 7.09
CA PRO A 160 -18.00 -2.47 6.91
C PRO A 160 -17.78 -1.12 7.59
N VAL A 161 -18.24 -0.04 6.93
CA VAL A 161 -18.21 1.32 7.47
C VAL A 161 -19.65 1.75 7.73
N ARG A 162 -19.96 2.12 8.98
CA ARG A 162 -21.26 2.61 9.39
C ARG A 162 -21.09 3.98 10.06
N ASP A 163 -21.93 4.94 9.71
CA ASP A 163 -21.82 6.32 10.21
C ASP A 163 -20.41 6.93 10.02
N GLY A 164 -19.73 6.52 8.94
CA GLY A 164 -18.39 7.00 8.60
C GLY A 164 -17.24 6.32 9.36
N VAL A 165 -17.51 5.34 10.23
CA VAL A 165 -16.52 4.65 11.07
C VAL A 165 -16.45 3.17 10.70
N PRO A 166 -15.24 2.58 10.55
CA PRO A 166 -15.08 1.14 10.38
C PRO A 166 -15.60 0.37 11.60
N SER A 167 -16.26 -0.78 11.34
CA SER A 167 -16.76 -1.62 12.43
C SER A 167 -15.64 -2.10 13.33
N ASN A 168 -15.81 -1.96 14.65
CA ASN A 168 -14.90 -2.50 15.65
C ASN A 168 -15.15 -3.99 15.93
N ASP A 169 -16.27 -4.54 15.49
CA ASP A 169 -16.63 -5.95 15.65
C ASP A 169 -15.97 -6.79 14.54
N GLU A 170 -14.95 -7.56 14.92
CA GLU A 170 -14.22 -8.41 13.97
C GLU A 170 -15.09 -9.53 13.37
N SER A 171 -16.22 -9.88 13.99
CA SER A 171 -17.13 -10.89 13.43
C SER A 171 -17.84 -10.41 12.15
N GLU A 172 -17.89 -9.09 11.92
CA GLU A 172 -18.42 -8.48 10.70
C GLU A 172 -17.38 -8.36 9.58
N TRP A 173 -16.10 -8.54 9.90
CA TRP A 173 -15.02 -8.41 8.93
C TRP A 173 -15.01 -9.57 7.95
N LYS A 174 -14.81 -9.26 6.69
CA LYS A 174 -14.71 -10.27 5.63
C LYS A 174 -13.25 -10.49 5.27
N SER A 175 -12.78 -11.73 5.41
CA SER A 175 -11.41 -12.09 5.01
C SER A 175 -11.27 -11.99 3.50
N VAL A 176 -10.26 -11.27 3.03
CA VAL A 176 -9.92 -11.09 1.61
C VAL A 176 -8.73 -11.96 1.24
N ALA A 177 -7.63 -11.85 1.98
CA ALA A 177 -6.43 -12.61 1.76
C ALA A 177 -5.59 -12.72 3.03
N SER A 178 -4.66 -13.67 3.06
CA SER A 178 -3.68 -13.78 4.14
C SER A 178 -2.38 -14.40 3.60
N GLY A 179 -1.28 -14.15 4.30
CA GLY A 179 0.01 -14.69 3.90
C GLY A 179 1.14 -14.21 4.82
N LYS A 180 2.35 -14.24 4.25
CA LYS A 180 3.57 -13.86 4.95
C LYS A 180 4.36 -12.83 4.16
N VAL A 181 4.81 -11.79 4.83
CA VAL A 181 5.72 -10.79 4.27
C VAL A 181 7.11 -11.42 4.18
N ALA A 182 7.59 -11.65 2.96
CA ALA A 182 8.93 -12.19 2.77
C ALA A 182 10.00 -11.13 3.06
N TYR A 183 9.79 -9.91 2.58
CA TYR A 183 10.70 -8.77 2.73
C TYR A 183 9.91 -7.50 2.99
N SER A 184 10.47 -6.58 3.76
CA SER A 184 9.91 -5.24 3.96
C SER A 184 9.81 -4.48 2.62
N GLY A 185 8.88 -3.55 2.53
CA GLY A 185 8.61 -2.74 1.35
C GLY A 185 7.16 -2.86 0.91
N TYR A 186 6.90 -2.52 -0.35
CA TYR A 186 5.59 -2.66 -0.95
C TYR A 186 5.24 -4.13 -1.19
N GLN A 187 4.07 -4.50 -0.74
CA GLN A 187 3.46 -5.80 -0.99
C GLN A 187 2.30 -5.60 -1.97
N SER A 188 2.17 -6.49 -2.94
CA SER A 188 1.03 -6.57 -3.85
C SER A 188 0.37 -7.93 -3.63
N VAL A 189 -0.85 -7.95 -3.13
CA VAL A 189 -1.55 -9.17 -2.72
C VAL A 189 -2.83 -9.29 -3.53
N ASP A 190 -3.03 -10.46 -4.16
CA ASP A 190 -4.27 -10.77 -4.88
C ASP A 190 -5.45 -10.82 -3.90
N ALA A 191 -6.50 -10.08 -4.23
CA ALA A 191 -7.73 -10.03 -3.44
C ALA A 191 -8.73 -11.14 -3.80
N ASN A 192 -8.30 -12.12 -4.62
CA ASN A 192 -9.06 -13.31 -5.01
C ASN A 192 -10.45 -13.01 -5.59
N GLY A 193 -10.60 -11.86 -6.24
CA GLY A 193 -11.86 -11.45 -6.83
C GLY A 193 -12.94 -11.11 -5.78
N PHE A 194 -12.54 -10.66 -4.58
CA PHE A 194 -13.49 -10.25 -3.55
C PHE A 194 -14.38 -9.12 -4.07
N VAL A 195 -15.68 -9.28 -3.93
CA VAL A 195 -16.65 -8.26 -4.35
C VAL A 195 -16.96 -7.38 -3.13
N ALA A 196 -16.58 -6.10 -3.24
CA ALA A 196 -16.85 -5.11 -2.20
C ALA A 196 -18.27 -4.58 -2.32
N PRO A 197 -18.99 -4.43 -1.21
CA PRO A 197 -20.27 -3.72 -1.17
C PRO A 197 -20.16 -2.29 -1.74
N LEU A 198 -21.29 -1.75 -2.15
CA LEU A 198 -21.39 -0.38 -2.68
C LEU A 198 -21.09 0.66 -1.62
N GLY A 199 -20.69 1.85 -2.08
CA GLY A 199 -20.48 3.00 -1.22
C GLY A 199 -19.20 2.94 -0.42
N ARG A 200 -19.24 3.45 0.81
CA ARG A 200 -18.06 3.56 1.65
C ARG A 200 -17.77 2.26 2.40
N GLY A 201 -16.59 1.73 2.23
CA GLY A 201 -16.07 0.57 2.96
C GLY A 201 -14.64 0.80 3.39
N ALA A 202 -14.04 -0.15 4.09
CA ALA A 202 -12.65 -0.05 4.49
C ALA A 202 -11.86 -1.32 4.16
N VAL A 203 -10.56 -1.13 3.88
CA VAL A 203 -9.59 -2.20 3.77
C VAL A 203 -8.68 -2.15 4.99
N GLY A 204 -8.67 -3.24 5.74
CA GLY A 204 -7.81 -3.46 6.90
C GLY A 204 -6.65 -4.38 6.54
N VAL A 205 -5.43 -3.99 6.92
CA VAL A 205 -4.23 -4.81 6.82
C VAL A 205 -3.73 -5.07 8.23
N ARG A 206 -3.93 -6.29 8.71
CA ARG A 206 -3.43 -6.75 10.01
C ARG A 206 -2.04 -7.31 9.84
N ILE A 207 -1.09 -6.78 10.58
CA ILE A 207 0.31 -7.23 10.62
C ILE A 207 0.58 -7.86 11.97
N LYS A 208 1.01 -9.13 11.95
CA LYS A 208 1.43 -9.87 13.14
C LYS A 208 2.90 -10.23 13.04
N THR A 209 3.68 -9.80 14.02
CA THR A 209 5.11 -10.15 14.14
C THR A 209 5.31 -11.23 15.18
N ASN A 210 6.29 -12.11 14.94
CA ASN A 210 6.60 -13.23 15.84
C ASN A 210 7.66 -12.88 16.90
N SER A 211 8.07 -11.62 16.95
CA SER A 211 9.18 -11.14 17.77
C SER A 211 8.72 -10.01 18.70
N GLU A 212 9.63 -9.54 19.54
CA GLU A 212 9.48 -8.32 20.32
C GLU A 212 9.42 -7.05 19.45
N GLU A 213 9.46 -7.20 18.12
CA GLU A 213 9.34 -6.10 17.20
C GLU A 213 7.88 -5.71 17.01
N SER A 214 7.59 -4.41 17.12
CA SER A 214 6.26 -3.87 16.86
C SER A 214 5.87 -4.03 15.38
N SER A 215 4.58 -4.24 15.12
CA SER A 215 4.03 -4.22 13.77
C SER A 215 4.17 -2.83 13.16
N GLN A 216 4.59 -2.76 11.89
CA GLN A 216 4.89 -1.49 11.23
C GLN A 216 4.24 -1.41 9.85
N LEU A 217 3.62 -0.27 9.55
CA LEU A 217 3.12 0.04 8.21
C LEU A 217 3.61 1.41 7.75
N GLY A 218 3.75 1.59 6.44
CA GLY A 218 4.09 2.87 5.83
C GLY A 218 2.98 3.90 6.03
N VAL A 219 3.38 5.12 6.36
CA VAL A 219 2.49 6.30 6.42
C VAL A 219 2.90 7.27 5.33
N GLY A 220 1.96 7.61 4.46
CA GLY A 220 2.10 8.66 3.47
C GLY A 220 1.52 9.98 3.98
N GLU A 221 1.91 11.07 3.32
CA GLU A 221 1.35 12.41 3.51
C GLU A 221 1.22 12.85 4.97
N TRP A 222 2.20 12.51 5.81
CA TRP A 222 2.22 12.98 7.19
C TRP A 222 2.68 14.43 7.28
N LEU A 223 2.08 15.18 8.18
CA LEU A 223 2.41 16.56 8.49
C LEU A 223 2.83 16.68 9.94
N THR A 224 3.96 17.33 10.21
CA THR A 224 4.40 17.65 11.57
C THR A 224 4.62 19.14 11.71
N SER A 225 4.37 19.66 12.90
CA SER A 225 4.65 21.06 13.26
C SER A 225 6.15 21.40 13.21
N ALA A 226 7.02 20.39 13.28
CA ALA A 226 8.48 20.55 13.31
C ALA A 226 9.11 20.71 11.90
N THR A 227 8.42 20.36 10.83
CA THR A 227 8.94 20.46 9.46
C THR A 227 8.43 21.71 8.77
N LYS A 228 9.36 22.43 8.10
CA LYS A 228 9.00 23.54 7.21
C LYS A 228 8.50 23.06 5.82
N MET A 229 8.49 21.76 5.57
CA MET A 229 7.96 21.17 4.35
C MET A 229 6.52 20.76 4.61
N THR A 230 5.58 21.44 4.01
CA THR A 230 4.18 21.06 3.95
C THR A 230 4.03 20.09 2.79
N PHE A 231 3.87 18.81 3.07
CA PHE A 231 3.26 17.91 2.10
C PHE A 231 1.78 18.27 2.09
N LEU A 232 1.24 18.61 0.91
CA LEU A 232 -0.19 18.86 0.76
C LEU A 232 -0.91 17.56 1.13
N ASN A 233 -1.48 17.55 2.30
CA ASN A 233 -2.19 16.43 2.84
C ASN A 233 -3.67 16.61 2.51
N ASP A 234 -4.19 15.84 1.57
CA ASP A 234 -5.61 15.68 1.34
C ASP A 234 -6.21 14.62 2.27
N SER A 235 -5.44 14.06 3.21
CA SER A 235 -5.96 13.09 4.17
C SER A 235 -7.00 13.79 5.03
N SER A 236 -8.24 13.49 4.73
CA SER A 236 -9.36 13.98 5.51
C SER A 236 -9.52 13.14 6.76
N TYR A 237 -9.96 13.79 7.83
CA TYR A 237 -10.43 13.11 9.03
C TYR A 237 -11.43 12.02 8.68
N GLY A 238 -11.29 10.86 9.28
CA GLY A 238 -12.17 9.72 9.05
C GLY A 238 -11.74 8.77 7.93
N ASN A 239 -10.53 8.92 7.36
CA ASN A 239 -10.05 8.02 6.30
C ASN A 239 -9.13 6.92 6.81
N SER A 240 -8.34 7.16 7.85
CA SER A 240 -7.38 6.19 8.38
C SER A 240 -7.63 5.87 9.85
N TYR A 241 -7.60 4.59 10.18
CA TYR A 241 -7.84 4.08 11.52
C TYR A 241 -6.78 3.05 11.91
N ILE A 242 -6.52 2.94 13.19
CA ILE A 242 -5.67 1.90 13.76
C ILE A 242 -6.47 1.09 14.78
N LYS A 243 -6.31 -0.24 14.76
CA LYS A 243 -6.88 -1.11 15.78
C LYS A 243 -5.78 -1.94 16.43
N TYR A 244 -5.69 -1.82 17.74
CA TYR A 244 -4.85 -2.64 18.62
C TYR A 244 -5.53 -2.75 19.99
N ASP A 245 -5.21 -3.77 20.76
CA ASP A 245 -5.77 -4.02 22.09
C ASP A 245 -7.33 -3.99 22.12
N GLY A 246 -7.94 -4.46 21.02
CA GLY A 246 -9.41 -4.54 20.90
C GLY A 246 -10.13 -3.23 20.59
N THR A 247 -9.41 -2.11 20.43
CA THR A 247 -10.02 -0.80 20.19
C THR A 247 -9.60 -0.24 18.83
N THR A 248 -10.57 0.27 18.06
CA THR A 248 -10.33 1.04 16.83
C THR A 248 -10.33 2.53 17.17
N CYS A 249 -9.29 3.22 16.74
CA CYS A 249 -9.11 4.65 16.92
C CYS A 249 -8.81 5.30 15.57
N GLU A 250 -9.42 6.47 15.33
CA GLU A 250 -9.08 7.27 14.16
C GLU A 250 -7.64 7.82 14.28
N LEU A 251 -6.86 7.75 13.18
CA LEU A 251 -5.43 8.01 13.21
C LEU A 251 -5.10 9.45 13.68
N LEU A 252 -5.86 10.44 13.21
CA LEU A 252 -5.63 11.84 13.63
C LEU A 252 -5.99 12.08 15.08
N ASP A 253 -7.00 11.40 15.63
CA ASP A 253 -7.32 11.47 17.06
C ASP A 253 -6.26 10.77 17.90
N TRP A 254 -5.72 9.66 17.42
CA TRP A 254 -4.58 9.01 18.05
C TRP A 254 -3.36 9.94 18.12
N TYR A 255 -3.04 10.65 17.02
CA TYR A 255 -1.94 11.62 17.00
C TYR A 255 -2.16 12.78 17.99
N LYS A 256 -3.37 13.29 18.12
CA LYS A 256 -3.66 14.36 19.09
C LYS A 256 -3.41 13.97 20.54
N THR A 257 -3.58 12.67 20.87
CA THR A 257 -3.38 12.17 22.24
C THR A 257 -1.96 11.72 22.51
N GLU A 258 -1.32 11.08 21.54
CA GLU A 258 -0.04 10.42 21.71
C GLU A 258 1.14 11.20 21.10
N ARG A 259 0.87 12.08 20.14
CA ARG A 259 1.87 12.82 19.37
C ARG A 259 1.35 14.19 18.95
N ASP A 260 1.44 15.17 19.81
CA ASP A 260 0.98 16.56 19.58
C ASP A 260 1.75 17.30 18.46
N ASP A 261 2.90 16.76 18.04
CA ASP A 261 3.69 17.24 16.90
C ASP A 261 3.19 16.74 15.53
N MET A 262 2.26 15.78 15.49
CA MET A 262 1.72 15.20 14.26
C MET A 262 0.35 15.80 13.92
N LEU A 263 0.21 16.31 12.71
CA LEU A 263 -0.98 17.03 12.27
C LEU A 263 -1.80 16.30 11.19
N GLY A 264 -1.31 15.19 10.69
CA GLY A 264 -1.98 14.42 9.67
C GLY A 264 -1.20 13.17 9.27
N GLY A 265 -1.79 12.38 8.39
CA GLY A 265 -1.20 11.19 7.83
C GLY A 265 -2.26 10.21 7.36
N THR A 266 -1.88 9.33 6.44
CA THR A 266 -2.70 8.22 5.99
C THR A 266 -1.83 6.98 5.84
N PHE A 267 -2.37 5.79 6.06
CA PHE A 267 -1.61 4.57 5.85
C PHE A 267 -1.41 4.32 4.36
N VAL A 268 -0.24 3.78 3.99
CA VAL A 268 0.01 3.33 2.62
C VAL A 268 -0.68 1.98 2.42
N ILE A 269 -1.98 2.08 2.20
CA ILE A 269 -2.87 0.99 1.81
C ILE A 269 -3.62 1.47 0.58
N LYS A 270 -3.56 0.69 -0.50
CA LYS A 270 -4.27 0.94 -1.75
C LYS A 270 -5.06 -0.28 -2.14
N ALA A 271 -6.14 -0.08 -2.86
CA ALA A 271 -6.89 -1.16 -3.47
C ALA A 271 -6.99 -0.94 -4.98
N VAL A 272 -6.73 -1.98 -5.76
CA VAL A 272 -7.03 -2.02 -7.19
C VAL A 272 -8.40 -2.67 -7.32
N ALA A 273 -9.35 -1.90 -7.82
CA ALA A 273 -10.71 -2.36 -8.02
C ALA A 273 -11.03 -2.42 -9.52
N LEU A 274 -11.61 -3.53 -9.95
CA LEU A 274 -12.09 -3.72 -11.31
C LEU A 274 -13.58 -3.39 -11.38
N LYS A 275 -13.97 -2.66 -12.42
CA LYS A 275 -15.37 -2.47 -12.75
C LYS A 275 -15.93 -3.83 -13.15
N ASN A 276 -16.99 -4.24 -12.52
CA ASN A 276 -17.67 -5.47 -12.86
C ASN A 276 -19.02 -5.16 -13.52
N ASP A 277 -19.03 -5.09 -14.84
CA ASP A 277 -20.24 -4.80 -15.63
C ASP A 277 -21.31 -5.92 -15.52
N LYS A 278 -20.99 -7.05 -14.90
CA LYS A 278 -21.93 -8.16 -14.65
C LYS A 278 -22.65 -8.04 -13.31
N ILE A 279 -22.22 -7.12 -12.46
CA ILE A 279 -22.83 -6.93 -11.14
C ILE A 279 -23.83 -5.78 -11.27
N LEU A 280 -25.08 -6.12 -11.36
CA LEU A 280 -26.20 -5.19 -11.38
C LEU A 280 -26.81 -5.16 -9.99
N ASN A 281 -26.70 -4.01 -9.29
CA ASN A 281 -27.26 -3.88 -7.95
C ASN A 281 -28.76 -4.18 -7.97
N GLY A 282 -29.16 -5.22 -7.23
CA GLY A 282 -30.53 -5.74 -7.26
C GLY A 282 -30.75 -6.98 -8.12
N ASP A 283 -29.80 -7.36 -8.97
CA ASP A 283 -29.79 -8.64 -9.70
C ASP A 283 -29.18 -9.74 -8.81
N VAL A 284 -29.99 -10.32 -7.95
CA VAL A 284 -29.54 -11.28 -6.93
C VAL A 284 -29.37 -12.69 -7.47
N ASP A 285 -30.10 -13.04 -8.52
CA ASP A 285 -29.95 -14.35 -9.17
C ASP A 285 -28.91 -14.36 -10.32
N LEU A 286 -28.30 -13.22 -10.59
CA LEU A 286 -27.21 -13.02 -11.56
C LEU A 286 -27.58 -13.34 -13.01
N ASP A 287 -28.86 -13.15 -13.37
CA ASP A 287 -29.33 -13.40 -14.72
C ASP A 287 -29.23 -12.18 -15.66
N GLY A 288 -28.86 -11.02 -15.13
CA GLY A 288 -28.64 -9.78 -15.87
C GLY A 288 -29.85 -8.83 -15.87
N ASP A 289 -30.95 -9.20 -15.22
CA ASP A 289 -32.16 -8.40 -15.10
C ASP A 289 -32.57 -8.21 -13.62
N ILE A 290 -33.05 -7.02 -13.25
CA ILE A 290 -33.62 -6.80 -11.91
C ILE A 290 -35.13 -7.04 -11.96
N ALA A 291 -35.60 -8.05 -11.27
CA ALA A 291 -36.96 -8.52 -11.30
C ALA A 291 -37.54 -8.84 -9.90
N VAL A 292 -38.84 -9.17 -9.81
CA VAL A 292 -39.48 -9.56 -8.54
C VAL A 292 -38.86 -10.81 -7.92
N LYS A 293 -38.28 -11.69 -8.74
CA LYS A 293 -37.58 -12.90 -8.27
C LYS A 293 -36.38 -12.59 -7.40
N ASP A 294 -35.64 -11.50 -7.69
CA ASP A 294 -34.50 -11.06 -6.91
C ASP A 294 -34.92 -10.61 -5.51
N ALA A 295 -35.97 -9.78 -5.42
CA ALA A 295 -36.55 -9.43 -4.13
C ALA A 295 -37.04 -10.66 -3.34
N THR A 296 -37.55 -11.67 -4.04
CA THR A 296 -37.96 -12.93 -3.43
C THR A 296 -36.77 -13.73 -2.91
N LEU A 297 -35.63 -13.67 -3.63
CA LEU A 297 -34.41 -14.35 -3.24
C LEU A 297 -33.83 -13.72 -1.96
N VAL A 298 -33.80 -12.38 -1.89
CA VAL A 298 -33.46 -11.64 -0.66
C VAL A 298 -34.34 -12.04 0.51
N GLN A 299 -35.68 -12.08 0.31
CA GLN A 299 -36.62 -12.49 1.36
C GLN A 299 -36.37 -13.91 1.85
N LYS A 300 -36.08 -14.86 0.94
CA LYS A 300 -35.73 -16.24 1.31
C LYS A 300 -34.41 -16.29 2.10
N TYR A 301 -33.42 -15.52 1.73
CA TYR A 301 -32.16 -15.42 2.47
C TYR A 301 -32.39 -14.94 3.91
N ILE A 302 -33.15 -13.86 4.10
CA ILE A 302 -33.46 -13.30 5.42
C ILE A 302 -34.10 -14.34 6.35
N VAL A 303 -35.01 -15.14 5.82
CA VAL A 303 -35.68 -16.20 6.59
C VAL A 303 -34.92 -17.53 6.59
N LYS A 304 -33.69 -17.56 6.11
CA LYS A 304 -32.75 -18.71 6.08
C LYS A 304 -33.28 -19.91 5.27
N LEU A 305 -34.08 -19.66 4.25
CA LEU A 305 -34.52 -20.66 3.28
C LEU A 305 -33.60 -20.79 2.06
N GLU A 306 -32.71 -19.84 1.87
CA GLU A 306 -31.76 -19.81 0.78
C GLU A 306 -30.40 -19.34 1.30
N GLN A 307 -29.30 -19.73 0.62
CA GLN A 307 -27.96 -19.22 0.87
C GLN A 307 -27.49 -18.46 -0.38
N LEU A 308 -26.91 -17.30 -0.18
CA LEU A 308 -26.36 -16.47 -1.24
C LEU A 308 -24.82 -16.54 -1.20
N ASP A 309 -24.18 -16.55 -2.36
CA ASP A 309 -22.74 -16.36 -2.46
C ASP A 309 -22.37 -14.88 -2.26
N ASN A 310 -21.05 -14.59 -2.23
CA ASN A 310 -20.57 -13.23 -1.99
C ASN A 310 -21.04 -12.22 -3.05
N THR A 311 -21.13 -12.60 -4.31
CA THR A 311 -21.62 -11.73 -5.40
C THR A 311 -23.10 -11.44 -5.24
N GLN A 312 -23.89 -12.47 -4.94
CA GLN A 312 -25.31 -12.37 -4.70
C GLN A 312 -25.61 -11.52 -3.45
N LEU A 313 -24.82 -11.67 -2.36
CA LEU A 313 -24.94 -10.83 -1.16
C LEU A 313 -24.66 -9.35 -1.47
N CYS A 314 -23.65 -9.07 -2.27
CA CYS A 314 -23.38 -7.68 -2.69
C CYS A 314 -24.51 -7.08 -3.53
N ASN A 315 -25.12 -7.87 -4.42
CA ASN A 315 -26.25 -7.40 -5.22
C ASN A 315 -27.55 -7.29 -4.40
N ALA A 316 -27.65 -8.06 -3.32
CA ALA A 316 -28.78 -8.05 -2.41
C ALA A 316 -28.80 -6.85 -1.47
N ASP A 317 -27.62 -6.31 -1.10
CA ASP A 317 -27.48 -5.08 -0.31
C ASP A 317 -27.73 -3.85 -1.21
N CYS A 318 -28.99 -3.60 -1.47
CA CYS A 318 -29.39 -2.55 -2.42
C CYS A 318 -29.29 -1.15 -1.85
N ASP A 319 -29.36 -0.96 -0.54
CA ASP A 319 -29.26 0.36 0.08
C ASP A 319 -27.83 0.69 0.53
N GLY A 320 -26.94 -0.31 0.52
CA GLY A 320 -25.49 -0.12 0.77
C GLY A 320 -25.16 0.06 2.25
N ASP A 321 -26.05 -0.41 3.15
CA ASP A 321 -25.85 -0.28 4.59
C ASP A 321 -25.01 -1.44 5.21
N GLY A 322 -24.72 -2.47 4.41
CA GLY A 322 -23.92 -3.64 4.76
C GLY A 322 -24.71 -4.78 5.38
N ASP A 323 -26.02 -4.62 5.60
CA ASP A 323 -26.94 -5.62 6.14
C ASP A 323 -28.00 -6.01 5.11
N ILE A 324 -28.24 -7.32 4.93
CA ILE A 324 -29.30 -7.79 4.04
C ILE A 324 -30.61 -7.88 4.80
N THR A 325 -31.52 -6.96 4.52
CA THR A 325 -32.79 -6.78 5.24
C THR A 325 -34.02 -6.70 4.34
N VAL A 326 -35.19 -6.53 4.92
CA VAL A 326 -36.44 -6.29 4.17
C VAL A 326 -36.41 -4.95 3.42
N ALA A 327 -35.57 -4.00 3.86
CA ALA A 327 -35.39 -2.72 3.17
C ALA A 327 -34.83 -2.93 1.75
N ASP A 328 -33.85 -3.84 1.60
CA ASP A 328 -33.26 -4.19 0.31
C ASP A 328 -34.28 -4.84 -0.62
N ALA A 329 -34.98 -5.84 -0.14
CA ALA A 329 -36.07 -6.45 -0.92
C ALA A 329 -37.11 -5.40 -1.39
N THR A 330 -37.43 -4.43 -0.53
CA THR A 330 -38.31 -3.33 -0.86
C THR A 330 -37.71 -2.39 -1.89
N LYS A 331 -36.41 -2.12 -1.79
CA LYS A 331 -35.68 -1.27 -2.76
C LYS A 331 -35.62 -1.94 -4.12
N ILE A 332 -35.34 -3.24 -4.19
CA ILE A 332 -35.44 -4.02 -5.45
C ILE A 332 -36.85 -3.91 -6.05
N GLN A 333 -37.89 -4.10 -5.25
CA GLN A 333 -39.28 -3.98 -5.72
C GLN A 333 -39.58 -2.58 -6.28
N LYS A 334 -39.06 -1.52 -5.65
CA LYS A 334 -39.20 -0.16 -6.14
C LYS A 334 -38.49 0.04 -7.48
N ILE A 335 -37.27 -0.50 -7.64
CA ILE A 335 -36.53 -0.47 -8.91
C ILE A 335 -37.36 -1.15 -10.01
N VAL A 336 -37.90 -2.33 -9.75
CA VAL A 336 -38.72 -3.10 -10.72
C VAL A 336 -39.93 -2.31 -11.22
N VAL A 337 -40.56 -1.52 -10.34
CA VAL A 337 -41.75 -0.71 -10.70
C VAL A 337 -41.40 0.73 -11.10
N GLY A 338 -40.11 1.08 -11.18
CA GLY A 338 -39.65 2.41 -11.62
C GLY A 338 -39.92 3.52 -10.61
N ILE A 339 -39.95 3.21 -9.33
CA ILE A 339 -40.11 4.18 -8.23
C ILE A 339 -38.77 4.33 -7.51
N ASN A 340 -38.22 5.53 -7.49
CA ASN A 340 -37.00 5.86 -6.74
C ASN A 340 -37.29 6.16 -5.26
#